data_798a419ed05ded54244a010e0be4f967
#
_entry.id   798a419ed05ded54244a010e0be4f967
#
_cell.length_a   1.000
_cell.length_b   1.000
_cell.length_c   1.000
_cell.angle_alpha   90.00
_cell.angle_beta   90.00
_cell.angle_gamma   90.00
#
_symmetry.space_group_name_H-M   'P 1'
#
loop_
_entity.id
_entity.type
_entity.pdbx_description
1 polymer ?
#
loop_
_entity_poly.entity_id
_entity_poly.type
_entity_poly.pdbx_seq_one_letter_code
_entity_poly.pdbx_strand_id
1 'polypeptide(L)'
;MNNYPSWWDTTITIYNKYEDDQTQLVTWHRHVVNGCFWKYSGNKVTIDEVVLDTKDIICRIPVNSAFLEKHEWIAIPNDRMSDYFTLSQGDIIVKGEVSDTINEYQAGHRSSDLKTKYKKLQGCLEIEEWSNNTGGGRGNEHYFVRGI
;
A
#
# COMPACT_ATOMS: atom_id res chain seq x y z
N MET A 1 -22.47 -5.66 -8.89
CA MET A 1 -22.22 -5.17 -7.53
C MET A 1 -21.36 -6.17 -6.79
N ASN A 2 -20.18 -5.77 -6.35
CA ASN A 2 -19.28 -6.64 -5.61
C ASN A 2 -19.69 -6.65 -4.14
N ASN A 3 -20.06 -7.82 -3.65
CA ASN A 3 -20.42 -8.00 -2.25
C ASN A 3 -19.21 -8.53 -1.49
N TYR A 4 -18.49 -7.63 -0.84
CA TYR A 4 -17.37 -8.01 -0.01
C TYR A 4 -17.85 -8.41 1.38
N PRO A 5 -17.14 -9.32 2.07
CA PRO A 5 -17.49 -9.67 3.44
C PRO A 5 -17.49 -8.43 4.34
N SER A 6 -18.35 -8.44 5.36
CA SER A 6 -18.49 -7.29 6.28
C SER A 6 -17.22 -7.01 7.08
N TRP A 7 -16.33 -8.01 7.23
CA TRP A 7 -15.04 -7.82 7.91
C TRP A 7 -13.98 -7.15 7.05
N TRP A 8 -14.28 -6.85 5.78
CA TRP A 8 -13.46 -5.98 4.95
C TRP A 8 -13.83 -4.54 5.27
N ASP A 9 -13.44 -4.08 6.44
CA ASP A 9 -13.84 -2.79 7.00
C ASP A 9 -12.66 -1.87 7.31
N THR A 10 -11.46 -2.23 6.87
CA THR A 10 -10.27 -1.45 7.14
C THR A 10 -10.09 -0.36 6.11
N THR A 11 -9.92 0.88 6.58
CA THR A 11 -9.48 1.99 5.74
C THR A 11 -7.97 1.97 5.67
N ILE A 12 -7.42 2.24 4.50
CA ILE A 12 -5.97 2.32 4.29
C ILE A 12 -5.60 3.62 3.61
N THR A 13 -4.37 4.06 3.82
CA THR A 13 -3.77 5.18 3.09
C THR A 13 -2.61 4.64 2.26
N ILE A 14 -2.70 4.82 0.96
CA ILE A 14 -1.69 4.36 0.01
C ILE A 14 -0.79 5.53 -0.35
N TYR A 15 0.52 5.30 -0.32
CA TYR A 15 1.51 6.26 -0.76
C TYR A 15 2.23 5.67 -1.97
N ASN A 16 1.98 6.23 -3.14
CA ASN A 16 2.62 5.81 -4.38
C ASN A 16 3.83 6.68 -4.68
N LYS A 17 4.95 6.04 -4.93
CA LYS A 17 6.19 6.69 -5.26
C LYS A 17 6.26 7.01 -6.75
N TYR A 18 6.61 8.24 -7.07
CA TYR A 18 6.86 8.68 -8.44
C TYR A 18 8.24 9.29 -8.55
N GLU A 19 9.03 8.84 -9.50
CA GLU A 19 10.34 9.39 -9.80
C GLU A 19 10.27 10.04 -11.17
N ASP A 20 10.61 11.33 -11.24
CA ASP A 20 10.60 12.08 -12.50
C ASP A 20 11.80 11.67 -13.35
N ASP A 21 11.54 11.30 -14.61
CA ASP A 21 12.59 10.81 -15.52
C ASP A 21 13.62 11.87 -15.86
N GLN A 22 13.25 13.13 -15.85
CA GLN A 22 14.15 14.22 -16.25
C GLN A 22 14.94 14.77 -15.08
N THR A 23 14.28 15.03 -13.95
CA THR A 23 14.90 15.62 -12.76
C THR A 23 15.41 14.60 -11.77
N GLN A 24 14.92 13.35 -11.87
CA GLN A 24 15.14 12.27 -10.91
C GLN A 24 14.66 12.59 -9.50
N LEU A 25 13.82 13.61 -9.37
CA LEU A 25 13.20 13.94 -8.08
C LEU A 25 12.08 12.94 -7.77
N VAL A 26 11.99 12.56 -6.51
CA VAL A 26 10.99 11.62 -6.01
C VAL A 26 9.88 12.38 -5.31
N THR A 27 8.64 12.06 -5.70
CA THR A 27 7.45 12.54 -5.01
C THR A 27 6.60 11.36 -4.59
N TRP A 28 5.79 11.55 -3.55
CA TRP A 28 4.88 10.55 -3.04
C TRP A 28 3.46 11.08 -3.10
N HIS A 29 2.55 10.27 -3.61
CA HIS A 29 1.16 10.66 -3.80
C HIS A 29 0.26 9.82 -2.92
N ARG A 30 -0.54 10.48 -2.12
CA ARG A 30 -1.39 9.89 -1.08
C ARG A 30 -2.80 9.64 -1.63
N HIS A 31 -3.35 8.45 -1.36
CA HIS A 31 -4.72 8.11 -1.71
C HIS A 31 -5.32 7.22 -0.64
N VAL A 32 -6.58 7.48 -0.25
CA VAL A 32 -7.28 6.74 0.80
C VAL A 32 -8.28 5.78 0.16
N VAL A 33 -8.30 4.54 0.63
CA VAL A 33 -9.26 3.52 0.17
C VAL A 33 -9.95 2.90 1.38
N ASN A 34 -11.27 2.79 1.32
CA ASN A 34 -12.09 2.17 2.37
C ASN A 34 -12.44 0.72 2.01
N GLY A 35 -12.85 -0.03 3.02
CA GLY A 35 -13.41 -1.36 2.80
C GLY A 35 -12.37 -2.42 2.44
N CYS A 36 -11.17 -2.29 2.93
CA CYS A 36 -10.07 -3.23 2.66
C CYS A 36 -9.99 -4.32 3.72
N PHE A 37 -9.27 -5.38 3.38
CA PHE A 37 -8.91 -6.45 4.30
C PHE A 37 -7.45 -6.30 4.70
N TRP A 38 -7.16 -6.40 6.00
CA TRP A 38 -5.82 -6.27 6.56
C TRP A 38 -5.57 -7.41 7.53
N LYS A 39 -4.48 -8.15 7.32
CA LYS A 39 -4.14 -9.29 8.16
C LYS A 39 -2.63 -9.39 8.37
N TYR A 40 -2.25 -9.68 9.60
CA TYR A 40 -0.87 -10.07 9.90
C TYR A 40 -0.73 -11.57 9.71
N SER A 41 0.24 -11.98 8.90
CA SER A 41 0.59 -13.37 8.69
C SER A 41 1.93 -13.63 9.36
N GLY A 42 1.90 -14.17 10.57
CA GLY A 42 3.11 -14.47 11.32
C GLY A 42 3.61 -15.87 11.04
N ASN A 43 4.86 -16.01 10.63
CA ASN A 43 5.56 -17.29 10.56
C ASN A 43 6.66 -17.29 11.60
N LYS A 44 6.70 -18.35 12.41
CA LYS A 44 7.82 -18.58 13.32
C LYS A 44 8.80 -19.51 12.67
N VAL A 45 10.03 -19.04 12.45
CA VAL A 45 11.11 -19.82 11.90
C VAL A 45 12.15 -20.04 12.99
N THR A 46 12.55 -21.29 13.19
CA THR A 46 13.59 -21.64 14.16
C THR A 46 14.90 -21.89 13.42
N ILE A 47 15.91 -21.07 13.71
CA ILE A 47 17.26 -21.23 13.20
C ILE A 47 18.21 -21.30 14.41
N ASP A 48 18.97 -22.37 14.51
CA ASP A 48 19.95 -22.59 15.60
C ASP A 48 19.35 -22.35 17.00
N GLU A 49 18.15 -22.91 17.24
CA GLU A 49 17.40 -22.79 18.49
C GLU A 49 16.89 -21.37 18.79
N VAL A 50 17.04 -20.42 17.85
CA VAL A 50 16.50 -19.09 17.97
C VAL A 50 15.19 -18.99 17.18
N VAL A 51 14.11 -18.59 17.86
CA VAL A 51 12.81 -18.39 17.24
C VAL A 51 12.75 -16.99 16.65
N LEU A 52 12.60 -16.90 15.32
CA LEU A 52 12.45 -15.65 14.61
C LEU A 52 11.01 -15.48 14.17
N ASP A 53 10.41 -14.35 14.53
CA ASP A 53 9.09 -13.95 14.03
C ASP A 53 9.26 -13.18 12.74
N THR A 54 8.87 -13.80 11.62
CA THR A 54 8.73 -13.07 10.36
C THR A 54 7.27 -12.67 10.21
N LYS A 55 7.01 -11.37 10.18
CA LYS A 55 5.64 -10.85 10.08
C LYS A 55 5.43 -10.26 8.72
N ASP A 56 4.70 -10.97 7.87
CA ASP A 56 4.17 -10.42 6.63
C ASP A 56 2.82 -9.79 6.91
N ILE A 57 2.50 -8.76 6.16
CA ILE A 57 1.19 -8.13 6.18
C ILE A 57 0.52 -8.38 4.83
N ILE A 58 -0.72 -8.81 4.88
CA ILE A 58 -1.55 -9.02 3.70
C ILE A 58 -2.64 -7.96 3.71
N CYS A 59 -2.79 -7.27 2.59
CA CYS A 59 -3.87 -6.32 2.36
C CYS A 59 -4.60 -6.72 1.07
N ARG A 60 -5.93 -6.78 1.14
CA ARG A 60 -6.77 -6.98 -0.03
C ARG A 60 -7.62 -5.74 -0.23
N ILE A 61 -7.52 -5.18 -1.42
CA ILE A 61 -8.18 -3.92 -1.78
C ILE A 61 -9.33 -4.27 -2.73
N PRO A 62 -10.57 -3.85 -2.41
CA PRO A 62 -11.70 -4.11 -3.29
C PRO A 62 -11.51 -3.39 -4.63
N VAL A 63 -12.16 -3.90 -5.67
CA VAL A 63 -12.14 -3.27 -6.99
C VAL A 63 -12.54 -1.81 -6.86
N ASN A 64 -11.75 -0.93 -7.44
CA ASN A 64 -11.91 0.51 -7.28
C ASN A 64 -11.59 1.19 -8.61
N SER A 65 -12.48 2.09 -9.04
CA SER A 65 -12.32 2.81 -10.30
C SER A 65 -11.14 3.79 -10.28
N ALA A 66 -10.62 4.13 -9.11
CA ALA A 66 -9.44 4.99 -8.99
C ALA A 66 -8.12 4.23 -9.21
N PHE A 67 -8.16 2.89 -9.28
CA PHE A 67 -6.96 2.11 -9.57
C PHE A 67 -6.56 2.26 -11.03
N LEU A 68 -5.27 2.51 -11.26
CA LEU A 68 -4.67 2.53 -12.59
C LEU A 68 -3.41 1.66 -12.59
N GLU A 69 -3.11 1.03 -13.71
CA GLU A 69 -1.82 0.39 -13.91
C GLU A 69 -0.70 1.43 -13.85
N LYS A 70 0.50 1.02 -13.49
CA LYS A 70 1.62 1.95 -13.29
C LYS A 70 1.84 2.86 -14.50
N HIS A 71 1.82 2.30 -15.70
CA HIS A 71 2.05 3.08 -16.92
C HIS A 71 0.95 4.10 -17.21
N GLU A 72 -0.28 3.83 -16.77
CA GLU A 72 -1.38 4.78 -16.88
C GLU A 72 -1.28 5.87 -15.82
N TRP A 73 -0.90 5.47 -14.59
CA TRP A 73 -0.81 6.39 -13.46
C TRP A 73 0.30 7.44 -13.66
N ILE A 74 1.46 7.04 -14.18
CA ILE A 74 2.57 7.96 -14.43
C ILE A 74 2.28 8.95 -15.57
N ALA A 75 1.28 8.68 -16.38
CA ALA A 75 0.86 9.57 -17.48
C ALA A 75 -0.07 10.69 -17.00
N ILE A 76 -0.51 10.67 -15.75
CA ILE A 76 -1.42 11.67 -15.20
C ILE A 76 -0.62 12.91 -14.77
N PRO A 77 -1.16 14.12 -14.94
CA PRO A 77 -0.52 15.33 -14.40
C PRO A 77 -0.28 15.21 -12.88
N ASN A 78 0.85 15.74 -12.43
CA ASN A 78 1.28 15.61 -11.02
C ASN A 78 0.24 16.08 -10.01
N ASP A 79 -0.49 17.15 -10.33
CA ASP A 79 -1.51 17.72 -9.44
C ASP A 79 -2.76 16.84 -9.32
N ARG A 80 -2.89 15.81 -10.15
CA ARG A 80 -4.04 14.90 -10.15
C ARG A 80 -3.67 13.47 -9.80
N MET A 81 -2.40 13.16 -9.57
CA MET A 81 -1.98 11.78 -9.31
C MET A 81 -2.60 11.22 -8.02
N SER A 82 -2.87 12.06 -7.02
CA SER A 82 -3.50 11.63 -5.76
C SER A 82 -5.00 11.31 -5.90
N ASP A 83 -5.63 11.68 -7.00
CA ASP A 83 -7.02 11.29 -7.29
C ASP A 83 -7.13 9.81 -7.66
N TYR A 84 -6.01 9.19 -7.98
CA TYR A 84 -5.90 7.80 -8.41
C TYR A 84 -4.80 7.11 -7.61
N PHE A 85 -4.75 5.79 -7.69
CA PHE A 85 -3.66 5.05 -7.10
C PHE A 85 -3.22 3.91 -8.01
N THR A 86 -2.00 3.47 -7.80
CA THR A 86 -1.46 2.28 -8.41
C THR A 86 -0.83 1.41 -7.34
N LEU A 87 -0.27 0.28 -7.72
CA LEU A 87 0.45 -0.60 -6.81
C LEU A 87 1.78 -0.98 -7.45
N SER A 88 2.85 -0.77 -6.73
CA SER A 88 4.20 -1.10 -7.17
C SER A 88 5.04 -1.52 -5.99
N GLN A 89 6.04 -2.35 -6.25
CA GLN A 89 7.02 -2.71 -5.24
C GLN A 89 7.69 -1.43 -4.72
N GLY A 90 7.78 -1.32 -3.40
CA GLY A 90 8.37 -0.16 -2.73
C GLY A 90 7.36 0.91 -2.31
N ASP A 91 6.12 0.85 -2.79
CA ASP A 91 5.07 1.73 -2.32
C ASP A 91 4.68 1.38 -0.88
N ILE A 92 4.06 2.32 -0.18
CA ILE A 92 3.76 2.17 1.24
C ILE A 92 2.26 2.20 1.44
N ILE A 93 1.75 1.33 2.31
CA ILE A 93 0.36 1.35 2.76
C ILE A 93 0.32 1.43 4.28
N VAL A 94 -0.41 2.41 4.79
CA VAL A 94 -0.64 2.59 6.22
C VAL A 94 -2.06 2.15 6.54
N LYS A 95 -2.21 1.37 7.62
CA LYS A 95 -3.53 0.99 8.11
C LYS A 95 -4.20 2.20 8.75
N GLY A 96 -5.40 2.52 8.30
CA GLY A 96 -6.14 3.71 8.75
C GLY A 96 -5.99 4.88 7.79
N GLU A 97 -6.79 5.90 8.00
CA GLU A 97 -6.69 7.16 7.26
C GLU A 97 -5.75 8.10 8.00
N VAL A 98 -4.63 8.43 7.37
CA VAL A 98 -3.63 9.34 7.95
C VAL A 98 -3.39 10.49 6.98
N SER A 99 -3.06 11.66 7.52
CA SER A 99 -2.88 12.88 6.73
C SER A 99 -1.41 13.20 6.44
N ASP A 100 -0.49 12.42 6.96
CA ASP A 100 0.94 12.63 6.77
C ASP A 100 1.29 12.72 5.28
N THR A 101 2.22 13.59 4.96
CA THR A 101 2.82 13.67 3.61
C THR A 101 4.27 13.23 3.68
N ILE A 102 4.76 12.67 2.58
CA ILE A 102 6.14 12.20 2.49
C ILE A 102 6.94 13.16 1.62
N ASN A 103 8.08 13.59 2.14
CA ASN A 103 9.06 14.40 1.39
C ASN A 103 10.45 13.84 1.69
N GLU A 104 11.05 13.16 0.70
CA GLU A 104 12.35 12.52 0.86
C GLU A 104 13.49 13.52 1.11
N TYR A 105 13.25 14.79 0.86
CA TYR A 105 14.26 15.85 0.97
C TYR A 105 14.14 16.67 2.25
N GLN A 106 13.20 16.29 3.13
CA GLN A 106 12.97 16.98 4.40
C GLN A 106 13.12 16.01 5.56
N ALA A 107 14.06 16.28 6.46
CA ALA A 107 14.28 15.45 7.65
C ALA A 107 13.00 15.36 8.49
N GLY A 108 12.66 14.15 8.95
CA GLY A 108 11.46 13.90 9.72
C GLY A 108 10.21 13.62 8.88
N HIS A 109 10.27 13.85 7.56
CA HIS A 109 9.14 13.63 6.65
C HIS A 109 9.44 12.63 5.54
N ARG A 110 10.51 11.87 5.67
CA ARG A 110 10.90 10.88 4.68
C ARG A 110 10.04 9.62 4.79
N SER A 111 10.06 8.79 3.74
CA SER A 111 9.34 7.52 3.75
C SER A 111 9.77 6.61 4.90
N SER A 112 11.06 6.61 5.25
CA SER A 112 11.57 5.85 6.38
C SER A 112 11.00 6.34 7.72
N ASP A 113 10.81 7.63 7.86
CA ASP A 113 10.21 8.22 9.08
C ASP A 113 8.76 7.81 9.23
N LEU A 114 8.00 7.83 8.12
CA LEU A 114 6.60 7.38 8.10
C LEU A 114 6.48 5.92 8.49
N LYS A 115 7.31 5.06 7.91
CA LYS A 115 7.29 3.62 8.21
C LYS A 115 7.61 3.35 9.68
N THR A 116 8.62 4.01 10.22
CA THR A 116 9.00 3.86 11.62
C THR A 116 7.87 4.26 12.55
N LYS A 117 7.21 5.38 12.26
CA LYS A 117 6.09 5.88 13.05
C LYS A 117 4.91 4.91 13.07
N TYR A 118 4.46 4.48 11.90
CA TYR A 118 3.21 3.72 11.80
C TYR A 118 3.38 2.22 12.04
N LYS A 119 4.58 1.67 11.91
CA LYS A 119 4.83 0.29 12.34
C LYS A 119 4.63 0.11 13.85
N LYS A 120 4.87 1.15 14.62
CA LYS A 120 4.67 1.13 16.08
C LYS A 120 3.23 1.42 16.48
N LEU A 121 2.47 2.12 15.64
CA LEU A 121 1.11 2.54 15.95
C LEU A 121 0.09 1.55 15.39
N GLN A 122 -0.49 1.86 14.24
CA GLN A 122 -1.61 1.09 13.70
C GLN A 122 -1.22 0.07 12.63
N GLY A 123 -0.01 0.12 12.15
CA GLY A 123 0.48 -0.80 11.13
C GLY A 123 0.78 -0.11 9.81
N CYS A 124 1.84 -0.59 9.18
CA CYS A 124 2.35 -0.04 7.93
C CYS A 124 3.08 -1.16 7.20
N LEU A 125 2.92 -1.22 5.89
CA LEU A 125 3.67 -2.16 5.06
C LEU A 125 4.36 -1.42 3.91
N GLU A 126 5.49 -1.95 3.48
CA GLU A 126 6.08 -1.62 2.20
C GLU A 126 5.78 -2.77 1.26
N ILE A 127 5.28 -2.47 0.07
CA ILE A 127 4.84 -3.48 -0.89
C ILE A 127 6.03 -4.27 -1.40
N GLU A 128 6.02 -5.57 -1.19
CA GLU A 128 6.98 -6.51 -1.77
C GLU A 128 6.41 -7.22 -3.00
N GLU A 129 5.11 -7.52 -2.96
CA GLU A 129 4.42 -8.30 -3.97
C GLU A 129 2.98 -7.81 -4.09
N TRP A 130 2.47 -7.74 -5.29
CA TRP A 130 1.07 -7.45 -5.52
C TRP A 130 0.56 -8.18 -6.75
N SER A 131 -0.74 -8.41 -6.80
CA SER A 131 -1.37 -9.00 -7.96
C SER A 131 -2.78 -8.46 -8.18
N ASN A 132 -3.19 -8.46 -9.43
CA ASN A 132 -4.52 -8.04 -9.84
C ASN A 132 -5.40 -9.28 -10.01
N ASN A 133 -6.29 -9.52 -9.05
CA ASN A 133 -7.19 -10.67 -9.04
C ASN A 133 -8.61 -10.26 -9.42
N THR A 134 -8.74 -9.48 -10.48
CA THR A 134 -10.02 -8.90 -10.89
C THR A 134 -10.62 -9.56 -12.13
N GLY A 135 -9.94 -10.51 -12.74
CA GLY A 135 -10.38 -11.13 -14.01
C GLY A 135 -11.23 -12.38 -13.88
N GLY A 136 -11.49 -12.87 -12.66
CA GLY A 136 -12.09 -14.19 -12.47
C GLY A 136 -13.61 -14.27 -12.55
N GLY A 137 -14.32 -13.15 -12.43
CA GLY A 137 -15.77 -13.11 -12.49
C GLY A 137 -16.52 -13.89 -11.42
N ARG A 138 -15.87 -14.25 -10.31
CA ARG A 138 -16.44 -15.13 -9.26
C ARG A 138 -16.80 -14.39 -7.97
N GLY A 139 -16.91 -13.08 -7.99
CA GLY A 139 -17.07 -12.30 -6.77
C GLY A 139 -15.78 -12.16 -5.98
N ASN A 140 -15.75 -11.24 -5.04
CA ASN A 140 -14.56 -10.94 -4.23
C ASN A 140 -13.30 -10.63 -5.07
N GLU A 141 -13.50 -10.07 -6.26
CA GLU A 141 -12.40 -9.57 -7.06
C GLU A 141 -11.66 -8.47 -6.28
N HIS A 142 -10.34 -8.52 -6.30
CA HIS A 142 -9.56 -7.61 -5.48
C HIS A 142 -8.14 -7.47 -5.99
N TYR A 143 -7.43 -6.47 -5.48
CA TYR A 143 -5.99 -6.35 -5.63
C TYR A 143 -5.34 -6.91 -4.37
N PHE A 144 -4.48 -7.89 -4.55
CA PHE A 144 -3.75 -8.54 -3.45
C PHE A 144 -2.43 -7.83 -3.25
N VAL A 145 -2.09 -7.52 -1.99
CA VAL A 145 -0.82 -6.90 -1.62
C VAL A 145 -0.22 -7.65 -0.45
N ARG A 146 1.09 -7.91 -0.53
CA ARG A 146 1.86 -8.47 0.57
C ARG A 146 3.08 -7.59 0.79
N GLY A 147 3.42 -7.33 2.04
CA GLY A 147 4.59 -6.54 2.39
C GLY A 147 5.00 -6.70 3.85
N ILE A 148 6.04 -5.97 4.18
CA ILE A 148 6.60 -5.96 5.54
C ILE A 148 6.53 -4.57 6.13
#